data_f4dce4cc74d2f81e64dc9a9ed1824dc7
#
_entry.id   f4dce4cc74d2f81e64dc9a9ed1824dc7
#
_cell.length_a   1.000
_cell.length_b   1.000
_cell.length_c   1.000
_cell.angle_alpha   90.00
_cell.angle_beta   90.00
_cell.angle_gamma   90.00
#
_symmetry.space_group_name_H-M   'P 1'
#
loop_
_entity.id
_entity.type
_entity.pdbx_description
1 polymer ?
#
loop_
_entity_poly.entity_id
_entity_poly.type
_entity_poly.pdbx_seq_one_letter_code
_entity_poly.pdbx_strand_id
1 'polypeptide(L)'
;MTSLHADEAFLAHYQFSHDPFAPRVPGFKFFPAQRKPVLGQLHHLARYSQLLLAVVGPEGSGKTLLRQALVASTNKQAVQSIVVAQGATTADALLRQVAQGLAIAQADVRSVLAQVAQLALTGQEVYLLVDDADQLDDAALKCVLELAAGNAEGRPHIFLFAEQELLARLEVLAGGAECYHAIELQPYAEEETRDYLAQRLDGAGQSIDLLSEEQIEDIHLRSQGWPGAINHEARELLVEQMLAQRSAGRGVGGGFALPKKHLLALAVVLVGVAAAWFMQGRESAPLAPVASNTSLPLQSSTLPVEAEEPAQAPAAESRAPAIEFAGASQPLPLPLVGESQAVIRQPLAEAAGEELDLSLIHISERAGK
;
A
#
# COMPACT_ATOMS: atom_id res chain seq x y z
N MET A 1 4.46 -3.24 -21.06
CA MET A 1 3.14 -2.89 -20.50
C MET A 1 3.41 -2.01 -19.30
N THR A 2 2.83 -0.84 -19.22
CA THR A 2 3.00 0.06 -18.06
C THR A 2 2.33 -0.57 -16.84
N SER A 3 2.86 -0.41 -15.65
CA SER A 3 2.37 -1.03 -14.41
C SER A 3 0.87 -0.75 -14.17
N LEU A 4 0.41 0.42 -14.56
CA LEU A 4 -0.98 0.84 -14.46
C LEU A 4 -1.97 -0.11 -15.18
N HIS A 5 -1.63 -0.59 -16.38
CA HIS A 5 -2.46 -1.54 -17.14
C HIS A 5 -2.46 -2.94 -16.53
N ALA A 6 -1.39 -3.30 -15.81
CA ALA A 6 -1.32 -4.57 -15.10
C ALA A 6 -2.23 -4.55 -13.85
N ASP A 7 -2.23 -3.44 -13.14
CA ASP A 7 -3.06 -3.24 -11.96
C ASP A 7 -4.55 -3.19 -12.32
N GLU A 8 -4.94 -2.45 -13.36
CA GLU A 8 -6.32 -2.45 -13.88
C GLU A 8 -6.77 -3.85 -14.31
N ALA A 9 -5.89 -4.59 -14.95
CA ALA A 9 -6.17 -5.95 -15.40
C ALA A 9 -6.34 -6.94 -14.24
N PHE A 10 -5.62 -6.74 -13.13
CA PHE A 10 -5.73 -7.50 -11.90
C PHE A 10 -7.07 -7.22 -11.21
N LEU A 11 -7.41 -5.95 -11.02
CA LEU A 11 -8.68 -5.54 -10.41
C LEU A 11 -9.89 -6.06 -11.21
N ALA A 12 -9.85 -5.90 -12.53
CA ALA A 12 -10.94 -6.35 -13.41
C ALA A 12 -11.09 -7.89 -13.41
N HIS A 13 -9.98 -8.64 -13.32
CA HIS A 13 -10.00 -10.10 -13.35
C HIS A 13 -10.72 -10.67 -12.12
N TYR A 14 -10.40 -10.17 -10.93
CA TYR A 14 -10.98 -10.61 -9.67
C TYR A 14 -12.20 -9.79 -9.23
N GLN A 15 -12.60 -8.80 -10.01
CA GLN A 15 -13.70 -7.86 -9.68
C GLN A 15 -13.48 -7.12 -8.36
N PHE A 16 -12.23 -6.81 -8.03
CA PHE A 16 -11.91 -6.03 -6.86
C PHE A 16 -12.31 -4.56 -7.04
N SER A 17 -12.89 -3.96 -6.02
CA SER A 17 -13.17 -2.51 -5.96
C SER A 17 -11.88 -1.68 -5.87
N HIS A 18 -10.83 -2.24 -5.29
CA HIS A 18 -9.49 -1.69 -5.16
C HIS A 18 -8.50 -2.83 -4.86
N ASP A 19 -7.19 -2.59 -4.97
CA ASP A 19 -6.19 -3.61 -4.60
C ASP A 19 -6.26 -3.90 -3.09
N PRO A 20 -6.70 -5.12 -2.68
CA PRO A 20 -6.82 -5.47 -1.26
C PRO A 20 -5.48 -5.48 -0.53
N PHE A 21 -4.38 -5.66 -1.24
CA PHE A 21 -3.04 -5.82 -0.67
C PHE A 21 -2.19 -4.55 -0.77
N ALA A 22 -2.76 -3.45 -1.26
CA ALA A 22 -2.06 -2.17 -1.29
C ALA A 22 -1.67 -1.71 0.11
N PRO A 23 -0.53 -0.99 0.28
CA PRO A 23 -0.09 -0.48 1.58
C PRO A 23 -1.11 0.44 2.25
N ARG A 24 -1.90 1.16 1.44
CA ARG A 24 -2.97 2.05 1.92
C ARG A 24 -4.27 1.70 1.20
N VAL A 25 -5.17 1.09 1.94
CA VAL A 25 -6.50 0.73 1.44
C VAL A 25 -7.52 1.69 2.03
N PRO A 26 -8.37 2.34 1.20
CA PRO A 26 -9.44 3.19 1.69
C PRO A 26 -10.40 2.42 2.61
N GLY A 27 -10.69 2.98 3.79
CA GLY A 27 -11.64 2.35 4.71
C GLY A 27 -11.15 1.08 5.42
N PHE A 28 -9.87 0.71 5.26
CA PHE A 28 -9.32 -0.46 5.96
C PHE A 28 -9.43 -0.28 7.48
N LYS A 29 -10.11 -1.21 8.12
CA LYS A 29 -10.24 -1.23 9.57
C LYS A 29 -8.98 -1.87 10.17
N PHE A 30 -8.53 -1.29 11.28
CA PHE A 30 -7.42 -1.84 12.05
C PHE A 30 -7.69 -3.31 12.41
N PHE A 31 -6.78 -4.21 11.98
CA PHE A 31 -6.89 -5.64 12.30
C PHE A 31 -6.43 -5.86 13.76
N PRO A 32 -7.31 -6.34 14.63
CA PRO A 32 -7.04 -6.33 16.06
C PRO A 32 -6.01 -7.38 16.49
N ALA A 33 -6.13 -8.62 16.07
CA ALA A 33 -5.25 -9.77 16.38
C ALA A 33 -4.19 -9.47 17.47
N GLN A 34 -2.92 -9.71 17.20
CA GLN A 34 -1.80 -9.41 18.09
C GLN A 34 -1.59 -7.91 18.38
N ARG A 35 -2.23 -7.00 17.63
CA ARG A 35 -2.05 -5.55 17.76
C ARG A 35 -2.94 -4.91 18.83
N LYS A 36 -4.11 -5.50 19.14
CA LYS A 36 -5.02 -4.99 20.18
C LYS A 36 -4.42 -5.09 21.58
N PRO A 37 -3.80 -6.21 22.00
CA PRO A 37 -3.08 -6.28 23.27
C PRO A 37 -1.97 -5.24 23.39
N VAL A 38 -1.17 -5.06 22.31
CA VAL A 38 -0.09 -4.05 22.27
C VAL A 38 -0.67 -2.63 22.42
N LEU A 39 -1.77 -2.31 21.73
CA LEU A 39 -2.44 -1.03 21.86
C LEU A 39 -2.91 -0.79 23.32
N GLY A 40 -3.50 -1.80 23.96
CA GLY A 40 -3.86 -1.75 25.38
C GLY A 40 -2.66 -1.52 26.29
N GLN A 41 -1.54 -2.22 26.03
CA GLN A 41 -0.28 -2.04 26.75
C GLN A 41 0.28 -0.63 26.58
N LEU A 42 0.25 -0.06 25.39
CA LEU A 42 0.70 1.31 25.13
C LEU A 42 -0.12 2.33 25.93
N HIS A 43 -1.45 2.21 25.96
CA HIS A 43 -2.29 3.06 26.80
C HIS A 43 -2.02 2.91 28.29
N HIS A 44 -1.80 1.67 28.74
CA HIS A 44 -1.47 1.41 30.13
C HIS A 44 -0.12 2.02 30.52
N LEU A 45 0.92 1.76 29.72
CA LEU A 45 2.27 2.27 29.99
C LEU A 45 2.34 3.80 29.88
N ALA A 46 1.64 4.41 28.92
CA ALA A 46 1.55 5.87 28.82
C ALA A 46 1.02 6.50 30.13
N ARG A 47 0.07 5.85 30.80
CA ARG A 47 -0.52 6.36 32.04
C ARG A 47 0.35 6.12 33.28
N TYR A 48 1.06 4.99 33.34
CA TYR A 48 1.71 4.56 34.58
C TYR A 48 3.23 4.50 34.50
N SER A 49 3.82 4.50 33.31
CA SER A 49 5.27 4.50 33.11
C SER A 49 5.79 5.91 32.84
N GLN A 50 7.01 6.14 33.27
CA GLN A 50 7.74 7.36 32.97
C GLN A 50 8.76 7.17 31.84
N LEU A 51 8.85 5.98 31.29
CA LEU A 51 9.79 5.63 30.25
C LEU A 51 9.26 5.98 28.87
N LEU A 52 10.18 6.25 27.96
CA LEU A 52 9.91 6.29 26.53
C LEU A 52 9.44 4.90 26.07
N LEU A 53 8.44 4.83 25.20
CA LEU A 53 7.89 3.58 24.68
C LEU A 53 8.41 3.34 23.28
N ALA A 54 9.22 2.30 23.08
CA ALA A 54 9.75 1.90 21.79
C ALA A 54 8.99 0.66 21.28
N VAL A 55 8.18 0.83 20.24
CA VAL A 55 7.51 -0.26 19.52
C VAL A 55 8.39 -0.69 18.37
N VAL A 56 8.90 -1.89 18.42
CA VAL A 56 9.85 -2.40 17.43
C VAL A 56 9.31 -3.61 16.68
N GLY A 57 9.72 -3.74 15.43
CA GLY A 57 9.39 -4.85 14.55
C GLY A 57 9.91 -4.61 13.14
N PRO A 58 9.99 -5.63 12.29
CA PRO A 58 10.48 -5.51 10.94
C PRO A 58 9.64 -4.58 10.07
N GLU A 59 10.15 -4.23 8.89
CA GLU A 59 9.37 -3.51 7.89
C GLU A 59 8.08 -4.29 7.57
N GLY A 60 6.98 -3.58 7.36
CA GLY A 60 5.69 -4.22 7.08
C GLY A 60 4.99 -4.87 8.29
N SER A 61 5.55 -4.81 9.50
CA SER A 61 4.93 -5.39 10.72
C SER A 61 3.67 -4.65 11.19
N GLY A 62 3.32 -3.52 10.60
CA GLY A 62 2.13 -2.75 10.93
C GLY A 62 2.34 -1.66 11.99
N LYS A 63 3.57 -1.24 12.26
CA LYS A 63 3.93 -0.14 13.18
C LYS A 63 3.12 1.13 12.93
N THR A 64 3.10 1.61 11.69
CA THR A 64 2.37 2.81 11.28
C THR A 64 0.86 2.71 11.54
N LEU A 65 0.25 1.55 11.27
CA LEU A 65 -1.17 1.32 11.56
C LEU A 65 -1.45 1.31 13.05
N LEU A 66 -0.56 0.72 13.85
CA LEU A 66 -0.66 0.72 15.32
C LEU A 66 -0.54 2.14 15.87
N ARG A 67 0.40 2.96 15.35
CA ARG A 67 0.50 4.39 15.67
C ARG A 67 -0.79 5.14 15.35
N GLN A 68 -1.37 4.91 14.18
CA GLN A 68 -2.64 5.53 13.78
C GLN A 68 -3.78 5.10 14.71
N ALA A 69 -3.85 3.81 15.07
CA ALA A 69 -4.83 3.28 16.00
C ALA A 69 -4.67 3.90 17.39
N LEU A 70 -3.43 4.09 17.87
CA LEU A 70 -3.15 4.76 19.14
C LEU A 70 -3.69 6.19 19.14
N VAL A 71 -3.38 6.98 18.10
CA VAL A 71 -3.90 8.36 17.97
C VAL A 71 -5.43 8.37 17.88
N ALA A 72 -6.04 7.45 17.12
CA ALA A 72 -7.49 7.38 16.95
C ALA A 72 -8.22 6.99 18.23
N SER A 73 -7.59 6.20 19.10
CA SER A 73 -8.16 5.71 20.37
C SER A 73 -7.93 6.64 21.55
N THR A 74 -7.14 7.71 21.41
CA THR A 74 -6.93 8.70 22.48
C THR A 74 -8.10 9.70 22.57
N ASN A 75 -8.40 10.15 23.77
CA ASN A 75 -9.36 11.24 23.98
C ASN A 75 -8.71 12.58 23.58
N LYS A 76 -9.13 13.13 22.47
CA LYS A 76 -8.60 14.40 21.92
C LYS A 76 -8.78 15.62 22.84
N GLN A 77 -9.66 15.56 23.83
CA GLN A 77 -9.84 16.63 24.82
C GLN A 77 -8.79 16.56 25.93
N ALA A 78 -8.30 15.35 26.24
CA ALA A 78 -7.33 15.11 27.31
C ALA A 78 -5.90 14.95 26.79
N VAL A 79 -5.73 14.58 25.50
CA VAL A 79 -4.42 14.26 24.92
C VAL A 79 -4.21 15.02 23.61
N GLN A 80 -3.15 15.80 23.54
CA GLN A 80 -2.65 16.39 22.30
C GLN A 80 -1.63 15.44 21.67
N SER A 81 -2.00 14.81 20.56
CA SER A 81 -1.13 13.90 19.83
C SER A 81 -0.36 14.64 18.73
N ILE A 82 0.96 14.59 18.78
CA ILE A 82 1.87 15.17 17.80
C ILE A 82 2.56 14.03 17.07
N VAL A 83 2.34 13.95 15.77
CA VAL A 83 2.96 12.94 14.91
C VAL A 83 4.11 13.60 14.16
N VAL A 84 5.32 13.11 14.39
CA VAL A 84 6.49 13.49 13.60
C VAL A 84 6.44 12.73 12.29
N ALA A 85 6.36 13.46 11.18
CA ALA A 85 6.28 12.87 9.85
C ALA A 85 7.64 12.32 9.40
N GLN A 86 7.59 11.37 8.48
CA GLN A 86 8.78 10.82 7.82
C GLN A 86 9.67 11.93 7.24
N GLY A 87 10.99 11.74 7.31
CA GLY A 87 11.98 12.69 6.80
C GLY A 87 12.50 13.69 7.83
N ALA A 88 11.98 13.71 9.07
CA ALA A 88 12.57 14.49 10.17
C ALA A 88 13.75 13.74 10.81
N THR A 89 14.80 13.51 10.05
CA THR A 89 15.95 12.69 10.49
C THR A 89 16.89 13.38 11.45
N THR A 90 16.90 14.72 11.47
CA THR A 90 17.78 15.54 12.31
C THR A 90 17.04 16.16 13.49
N ALA A 91 17.78 16.50 14.56
CA ALA A 91 17.24 17.15 15.75
C ALA A 91 16.47 18.45 15.42
N ASP A 92 17.00 19.29 14.53
CA ASP A 92 16.34 20.53 14.13
C ASP A 92 15.03 20.30 13.36
N ALA A 93 15.00 19.29 12.49
CA ALA A 93 13.80 18.93 11.72
C ALA A 93 12.72 18.36 12.65
N LEU A 94 13.10 17.51 13.58
CA LEU A 94 12.23 16.93 14.60
C LEU A 94 11.63 18.03 15.47
N LEU A 95 12.47 18.90 16.06
CA LEU A 95 12.01 19.97 16.93
C LEU A 95 11.09 20.97 16.23
N ARG A 96 11.35 21.29 14.95
CA ARG A 96 10.44 22.12 14.15
C ARG A 96 9.06 21.50 13.99
N GLN A 97 8.98 20.20 13.71
CA GLN A 97 7.69 19.52 13.61
C GLN A 97 6.96 19.46 14.96
N VAL A 98 7.68 19.20 16.05
CA VAL A 98 7.11 19.21 17.40
C VAL A 98 6.62 20.61 17.76
N ALA A 99 7.41 21.64 17.53
CA ALA A 99 7.03 23.04 17.78
C ALA A 99 5.79 23.44 16.96
N GLN A 100 5.72 23.04 15.69
CA GLN A 100 4.55 23.27 14.86
C GLN A 100 3.30 22.54 15.42
N GLY A 101 3.46 21.31 15.87
CA GLY A 101 2.36 20.53 16.48
C GLY A 101 1.87 21.14 17.80
N LEU A 102 2.75 21.80 18.55
CA LEU A 102 2.43 22.54 19.79
C LEU A 102 2.02 24.00 19.56
N ALA A 103 2.05 24.48 18.32
CA ALA A 103 1.79 25.87 17.93
C ALA A 103 2.70 26.89 18.66
N ILE A 104 3.97 26.53 18.88
CA ILE A 104 5.00 27.42 19.47
C ILE A 104 5.97 27.92 18.42
N ALA A 105 6.49 29.12 18.61
CA ALA A 105 7.38 29.78 17.65
C ALA A 105 8.83 29.26 17.70
N GLN A 106 9.28 28.80 18.87
CA GLN A 106 10.66 28.40 19.10
C GLN A 106 10.77 26.87 19.07
N ALA A 107 11.65 26.35 18.22
CA ALA A 107 11.86 24.91 18.01
C ALA A 107 13.09 24.43 18.81
N ASP A 108 13.02 24.52 20.14
CA ASP A 108 14.04 24.03 21.05
C ASP A 108 13.42 23.23 22.21
N VAL A 109 14.22 22.36 22.84
CA VAL A 109 13.76 21.45 23.90
C VAL A 109 13.14 22.20 25.07
N ARG A 110 13.72 23.32 25.47
CA ARG A 110 13.23 24.11 26.62
C ARG A 110 11.84 24.69 26.34
N SER A 111 11.64 25.26 25.16
CA SER A 111 10.35 25.84 24.75
C SER A 111 9.28 24.74 24.60
N VAL A 112 9.65 23.57 24.07
CA VAL A 112 8.76 22.41 24.00
C VAL A 112 8.33 21.96 25.39
N LEU A 113 9.27 21.75 26.32
CA LEU A 113 8.98 21.34 27.70
C LEU A 113 8.17 22.39 28.47
N ALA A 114 8.43 23.68 28.28
CA ALA A 114 7.63 24.75 28.86
C ALA A 114 6.17 24.70 28.39
N GLN A 115 5.93 24.44 27.11
CA GLN A 115 4.58 24.32 26.55
C GLN A 115 3.89 23.05 27.07
N VAL A 116 4.61 21.92 27.16
CA VAL A 116 4.09 20.68 27.74
C VAL A 116 3.65 20.89 29.18
N ALA A 117 4.46 21.61 30.00
CA ALA A 117 4.11 21.96 31.36
C ALA A 117 2.84 22.84 31.43
N GLN A 118 2.69 23.81 30.51
CA GLN A 118 1.47 24.63 30.44
C GLN A 118 0.22 23.79 30.11
N LEU A 119 0.34 22.85 29.18
CA LEU A 119 -0.75 21.93 28.84
C LEU A 119 -1.11 21.01 30.03
N ALA A 120 -0.11 20.51 30.74
CA ALA A 120 -0.31 19.69 31.95
C ALA A 120 -1.11 20.45 33.05
N LEU A 121 -0.87 21.75 33.24
CA LEU A 121 -1.66 22.58 34.18
C LEU A 121 -3.15 22.67 33.80
N THR A 122 -3.48 22.51 32.52
CA THR A 122 -4.86 22.49 32.04
C THR A 122 -5.46 21.09 31.98
N GLY A 123 -4.72 20.06 32.47
CA GLY A 123 -5.13 18.67 32.45
C GLY A 123 -5.00 17.99 31.09
N GLN A 124 -4.20 18.58 30.18
CA GLN A 124 -3.89 17.98 28.89
C GLN A 124 -2.53 17.31 28.90
N GLU A 125 -2.47 16.06 28.43
CA GLU A 125 -1.24 15.32 28.20
C GLU A 125 -0.75 15.51 26.75
N VAL A 126 0.55 15.42 26.54
CA VAL A 126 1.15 15.50 25.21
C VAL A 126 1.73 14.14 24.83
N TYR A 127 1.26 13.58 23.73
CA TYR A 127 1.80 12.38 23.10
C TYR A 127 2.63 12.76 21.89
N LEU A 128 3.91 12.44 21.93
CA LEU A 128 4.84 12.61 20.80
C LEU A 128 5.07 11.24 20.15
N LEU A 129 4.61 11.09 18.92
CA LEU A 129 4.69 9.84 18.18
C LEU A 129 5.65 10.00 17.00
N VAL A 130 6.74 9.25 17.00
CA VAL A 130 7.76 9.27 15.95
C VAL A 130 7.68 7.96 15.16
N ASP A 131 7.32 8.04 13.88
CA ASP A 131 7.34 6.90 12.97
C ASP A 131 8.73 6.80 12.31
N ASP A 132 9.15 5.59 11.96
CA ASP A 132 10.46 5.29 11.38
C ASP A 132 11.63 5.93 12.18
N ALA A 133 11.57 5.79 13.52
CA ALA A 133 12.53 6.42 14.43
C ALA A 133 13.96 5.86 14.30
N ASP A 134 14.14 4.73 13.63
CA ASP A 134 15.44 4.18 13.23
C ASP A 134 16.19 5.09 12.26
N GLN A 135 15.48 5.93 11.50
CA GLN A 135 16.06 6.89 10.56
C GLN A 135 16.56 8.17 11.23
N LEU A 136 16.24 8.38 12.51
CA LEU A 136 16.75 9.53 13.26
C LEU A 136 18.27 9.44 13.43
N ASP A 137 18.97 10.55 13.31
CA ASP A 137 20.38 10.65 13.68
C ASP A 137 20.55 10.60 15.22
N ASP A 138 21.79 10.41 15.70
CA ASP A 138 22.05 10.29 17.12
C ASP A 138 21.81 11.61 17.88
N ALA A 139 21.89 12.75 17.21
CA ALA A 139 21.55 14.05 17.79
C ALA A 139 20.04 14.16 18.01
N ALA A 140 19.24 13.70 17.06
CA ALA A 140 17.78 13.65 17.18
C ALA A 140 17.35 12.67 18.27
N LEU A 141 17.97 11.48 18.35
CA LEU A 141 17.70 10.51 19.40
C LEU A 141 18.04 11.05 20.80
N LYS A 142 19.18 11.76 20.96
CA LYS A 142 19.51 12.44 22.21
C LYS A 142 18.48 13.50 22.58
N CYS A 143 18.02 14.28 21.59
CA CYS A 143 16.96 15.26 21.79
C CYS A 143 15.66 14.60 22.25
N VAL A 144 15.28 13.45 21.66
CA VAL A 144 14.12 12.66 22.07
C VAL A 144 14.26 12.15 23.51
N LEU A 145 15.44 11.63 23.89
CA LEU A 145 15.72 11.21 25.25
C LEU A 145 15.64 12.36 26.25
N GLU A 146 16.14 13.55 25.88
CA GLU A 146 16.03 14.75 26.72
C GLU A 146 14.58 15.19 26.90
N LEU A 147 13.78 15.17 25.84
CA LEU A 147 12.33 15.42 25.91
C LEU A 147 11.61 14.38 26.77
N ALA A 148 11.99 13.10 26.67
CA ALA A 148 11.40 12.01 27.47
C ALA A 148 11.73 12.17 28.97
N ALA A 149 12.94 12.60 29.30
CA ALA A 149 13.33 12.90 30.68
C ALA A 149 12.46 14.01 31.27
N GLY A 150 12.06 14.98 30.43
CA GLY A 150 11.21 16.10 30.84
C GLY A 150 11.83 17.02 31.87
N ASN A 151 10.98 17.73 32.60
CA ASN A 151 11.38 18.57 33.72
C ASN A 151 10.43 18.32 34.93
N ALA A 152 10.68 19.00 36.05
CA ALA A 152 9.86 18.87 37.26
C ALA A 152 8.39 19.27 37.07
N GLU A 153 8.08 20.06 36.04
CA GLU A 153 6.77 20.65 35.78
C GLU A 153 5.94 19.82 34.80
N GLY A 154 6.60 19.02 33.94
CA GLY A 154 5.92 18.17 32.97
C GLY A 154 6.87 17.51 31.96
N ARG A 155 6.34 16.52 31.27
CA ARG A 155 7.03 15.82 30.21
C ARG A 155 6.03 15.26 29.20
N PRO A 156 6.39 15.14 27.93
CA PRO A 156 5.58 14.42 26.95
C PRO A 156 5.72 12.90 27.14
N HIS A 157 4.67 12.15 26.80
CA HIS A 157 4.76 10.71 26.58
C HIS A 157 5.28 10.47 25.16
N ILE A 158 6.41 9.78 25.04
CA ILE A 158 7.07 9.57 23.75
C ILE A 158 6.91 8.13 23.31
N PHE A 159 6.49 7.96 22.06
CA PHE A 159 6.31 6.68 21.39
C PHE A 159 7.19 6.66 20.14
N LEU A 160 8.14 5.75 20.09
CA LEU A 160 8.97 5.49 18.92
C LEU A 160 8.48 4.24 18.23
N PHE A 161 8.29 4.30 16.92
CA PHE A 161 7.98 3.15 16.08
C PHE A 161 9.15 2.95 15.13
N ALA A 162 9.84 1.81 15.25
CA ALA A 162 11.13 1.61 14.60
C ALA A 162 11.43 0.14 14.29
N GLU A 163 12.53 -0.10 13.63
CA GLU A 163 13.13 -1.42 13.53
C GLU A 163 13.95 -1.76 14.78
N GLN A 164 14.28 -3.03 14.96
CA GLN A 164 14.89 -3.52 16.19
C GLN A 164 16.28 -2.93 16.45
N GLU A 165 16.98 -2.51 15.40
CA GLU A 165 18.29 -1.87 15.44
C GLU A 165 18.30 -0.58 16.27
N LEU A 166 17.16 0.12 16.39
CA LEU A 166 17.03 1.31 17.22
C LEU A 166 17.38 1.03 18.68
N LEU A 167 17.03 -0.15 19.22
CA LEU A 167 17.20 -0.47 20.63
C LEU A 167 18.67 -0.42 21.04
N ALA A 168 19.56 -0.98 20.21
CA ALA A 168 21.01 -0.95 20.48
C ALA A 168 21.55 0.49 20.50
N ARG A 169 21.05 1.36 19.62
CA ARG A 169 21.41 2.78 19.59
C ARG A 169 20.92 3.53 20.83
N LEU A 170 19.68 3.27 21.23
CA LEU A 170 19.12 3.85 22.46
C LEU A 170 19.90 3.42 23.71
N GLU A 171 20.27 2.16 23.80
CA GLU A 171 21.07 1.64 24.93
C GLU A 171 22.42 2.34 25.05
N VAL A 172 23.13 2.52 23.93
CA VAL A 172 24.41 3.24 23.88
C VAL A 172 24.23 4.71 24.28
N LEU A 173 23.19 5.38 23.77
CA LEU A 173 22.94 6.79 24.05
C LEU A 173 22.44 7.04 25.47
N ALA A 174 21.71 6.08 26.06
CA ALA A 174 21.23 6.12 27.43
C ALA A 174 22.34 5.91 28.47
N GLY A 175 23.51 5.38 28.07
CA GLY A 175 24.64 5.17 28.96
C GLY A 175 24.35 4.20 30.12
N GLY A 176 23.46 3.23 29.91
CA GLY A 176 23.06 2.25 30.91
C GLY A 176 21.93 2.68 31.84
N ALA A 177 21.31 3.86 31.61
CA ALA A 177 20.11 4.27 32.33
C ALA A 177 18.86 3.60 31.73
N GLU A 178 17.95 3.10 32.57
CA GLU A 178 16.61 2.67 32.10
C GLU A 178 15.80 3.90 31.68
N CYS A 179 15.78 4.21 30.39
CA CYS A 179 15.06 5.37 29.86
C CYS A 179 13.96 4.99 28.87
N TYR A 180 13.87 3.74 28.44
CA TYR A 180 12.84 3.26 27.53
C TYR A 180 12.28 1.88 27.93
N HIS A 181 11.08 1.60 27.44
CA HIS A 181 10.45 0.29 27.50
C HIS A 181 10.22 -0.21 26.07
N ALA A 182 10.83 -1.34 25.72
CA ALA A 182 10.69 -1.94 24.41
C ALA A 182 9.45 -2.85 24.35
N ILE A 183 8.68 -2.72 23.29
CA ILE A 183 7.52 -3.56 22.96
C ILE A 183 7.77 -4.15 21.56
N GLU A 184 8.05 -5.45 21.51
CA GLU A 184 8.27 -6.15 20.26
C GLU A 184 6.97 -6.62 19.65
N LEU A 185 6.72 -6.27 18.39
CA LEU A 185 5.59 -6.78 17.66
C LEU A 185 5.82 -8.23 17.27
N GLN A 186 4.81 -9.05 17.47
CA GLN A 186 4.84 -10.46 17.09
C GLN A 186 4.17 -10.67 15.71
N PRO A 187 4.62 -11.65 14.92
CA PRO A 187 3.93 -12.04 13.70
C PRO A 187 2.55 -12.62 14.00
N TYR A 188 1.69 -12.66 13.00
CA TYR A 188 0.39 -13.33 13.11
C TYR A 188 0.56 -14.85 13.14
N ALA A 189 -0.29 -15.53 13.90
CA ALA A 189 -0.46 -16.97 13.79
C ALA A 189 -1.16 -17.33 12.45
N GLU A 190 -1.18 -18.59 12.08
CA GLU A 190 -1.79 -19.05 10.83
C GLU A 190 -3.28 -18.70 10.75
N GLU A 191 -4.03 -18.94 11.83
CA GLU A 191 -5.45 -18.56 11.91
C GLU A 191 -5.64 -17.04 11.77
N GLU A 192 -4.78 -16.25 12.40
CA GLU A 192 -4.81 -14.79 12.29
C GLU A 192 -4.42 -14.31 10.88
N THR A 193 -3.52 -15.00 10.19
CA THR A 193 -3.19 -14.74 8.78
C THR A 193 -4.41 -14.96 7.89
N ARG A 194 -5.16 -16.05 8.10
CA ARG A 194 -6.41 -16.32 7.41
C ARG A 194 -7.44 -15.20 7.63
N ASP A 195 -7.67 -14.84 8.90
CA ASP A 195 -8.63 -13.79 9.26
C ASP A 195 -8.23 -12.42 8.68
N TYR A 196 -6.93 -12.14 8.67
CA TYR A 196 -6.37 -10.94 8.07
C TYR A 196 -6.63 -10.89 6.55
N LEU A 197 -6.36 -11.98 5.83
CA LEU A 197 -6.63 -12.11 4.40
C LEU A 197 -8.13 -11.99 4.11
N ALA A 198 -8.99 -12.63 4.94
CA ALA A 198 -10.43 -12.53 4.82
C ALA A 198 -10.90 -11.08 4.95
N GLN A 199 -10.41 -10.33 5.95
CA GLN A 199 -10.76 -8.91 6.12
C GLN A 199 -10.27 -8.05 4.95
N ARG A 200 -9.11 -8.35 4.37
CA ARG A 200 -8.56 -7.64 3.20
C ARG A 200 -9.41 -7.86 1.96
N LEU A 201 -9.77 -9.10 1.69
CA LEU A 201 -10.59 -9.48 0.53
C LEU A 201 -12.01 -8.97 0.65
N ASP A 202 -12.64 -9.08 1.84
CA ASP A 202 -13.99 -8.55 2.12
C ASP A 202 -14.05 -7.04 1.88
N GLY A 203 -13.04 -6.30 2.33
CA GLY A 203 -12.90 -4.87 2.06
C GLY A 203 -12.85 -4.52 0.58
N ALA A 204 -12.32 -5.40 -0.26
CA ALA A 204 -12.26 -5.24 -1.72
C ALA A 204 -13.47 -5.84 -2.46
N GLY A 205 -14.44 -6.43 -1.73
CA GLY A 205 -15.67 -6.98 -2.29
C GLY A 205 -15.58 -8.46 -2.69
N GLN A 206 -14.60 -9.20 -2.15
CA GLN A 206 -14.43 -10.63 -2.42
C GLN A 206 -14.34 -11.44 -1.13
N SER A 207 -14.71 -12.73 -1.22
CA SER A 207 -14.60 -13.68 -0.10
C SER A 207 -13.22 -14.30 -0.01
N ILE A 208 -12.86 -14.81 1.18
CA ILE A 208 -11.67 -15.64 1.41
C ILE A 208 -11.67 -16.94 0.56
N ASP A 209 -12.84 -17.40 0.11
CA ASP A 209 -12.96 -18.57 -0.77
C ASP A 209 -12.22 -18.44 -2.10
N LEU A 210 -11.74 -17.22 -2.42
CA LEU A 210 -10.84 -16.96 -3.53
C LEU A 210 -9.49 -17.67 -3.38
N LEU A 211 -9.08 -17.97 -2.14
CA LEU A 211 -7.85 -18.67 -1.78
C LEU A 211 -8.20 -20.03 -1.17
N SER A 212 -7.49 -21.09 -1.58
CA SER A 212 -7.60 -22.38 -0.92
C SER A 212 -6.86 -22.40 0.41
N GLU A 213 -7.19 -23.34 1.30
CA GLU A 213 -6.49 -23.52 2.58
C GLU A 213 -4.99 -23.73 2.38
N GLU A 214 -4.59 -24.56 1.42
CA GLU A 214 -3.18 -24.80 1.08
C GLU A 214 -2.45 -23.51 0.65
N GLN A 215 -3.15 -22.61 -0.04
CA GLN A 215 -2.60 -21.33 -0.45
C GLN A 215 -2.44 -20.38 0.73
N ILE A 216 -3.38 -20.39 1.66
CA ILE A 216 -3.31 -19.57 2.88
C ILE A 216 -2.13 -20.06 3.74
N GLU A 217 -1.97 -21.36 3.91
CA GLU A 217 -0.84 -21.97 4.60
C GLU A 217 0.51 -21.60 3.94
N ASP A 218 0.61 -21.70 2.61
CA ASP A 218 1.81 -21.34 1.86
C ASP A 218 2.14 -19.84 2.00
N ILE A 219 1.13 -18.96 1.93
CA ILE A 219 1.28 -17.52 2.19
C ILE A 219 1.80 -17.29 3.62
N HIS A 220 1.22 -17.97 4.62
CA HIS A 220 1.65 -17.84 6.00
C HIS A 220 3.11 -18.26 6.21
N LEU A 221 3.49 -19.42 5.66
CA LEU A 221 4.85 -19.95 5.76
C LEU A 221 5.87 -19.02 5.11
N ARG A 222 5.60 -18.52 3.91
CA ARG A 222 6.52 -17.61 3.18
C ARG A 222 6.62 -16.25 3.84
N SER A 223 5.50 -15.71 4.29
CA SER A 223 5.44 -14.41 4.95
C SER A 223 5.92 -14.43 6.40
N GLN A 224 6.08 -15.62 6.99
CA GLN A 224 6.35 -15.80 8.41
C GLN A 224 5.33 -15.07 9.31
N GLY A 225 4.10 -14.87 8.83
CA GLY A 225 3.04 -14.17 9.55
C GLY A 225 3.16 -12.63 9.61
N TRP A 226 4.09 -12.03 8.87
CA TRP A 226 4.23 -10.57 8.87
C TRP A 226 3.25 -9.91 7.88
N PRO A 227 2.42 -8.94 8.30
CA PRO A 227 1.34 -8.38 7.48
C PRO A 227 1.80 -7.82 6.13
N GLY A 228 2.93 -7.16 6.07
CA GLY A 228 3.50 -6.63 4.83
C GLY A 228 3.87 -7.73 3.84
N ALA A 229 4.54 -8.78 4.35
CA ALA A 229 4.91 -9.96 3.57
C ALA A 229 3.66 -10.78 3.17
N ILE A 230 2.66 -10.93 4.05
CA ILE A 230 1.38 -11.57 3.72
C ILE A 230 0.73 -10.87 2.52
N ASN A 231 0.68 -9.53 2.52
CA ASN A 231 0.12 -8.78 1.40
C ASN A 231 0.90 -9.01 0.10
N HIS A 232 2.22 -9.06 0.19
CA HIS A 232 3.08 -9.29 -0.97
C HIS A 232 2.85 -10.68 -1.57
N GLU A 233 2.96 -11.73 -0.75
CA GLU A 233 2.79 -13.12 -1.17
C GLU A 233 1.38 -13.38 -1.74
N ALA A 234 0.35 -12.87 -1.06
CA ALA A 234 -1.04 -13.03 -1.53
C ALA A 234 -1.26 -12.33 -2.88
N ARG A 235 -0.70 -11.14 -3.07
CA ARG A 235 -0.79 -10.41 -4.34
C ARG A 235 -0.04 -11.14 -5.45
N GLU A 236 1.17 -11.60 -5.20
CA GLU A 236 1.96 -12.36 -6.18
C GLU A 236 1.24 -13.63 -6.61
N LEU A 237 0.75 -14.42 -5.66
CA LEU A 237 0.00 -15.64 -5.93
C LEU A 237 -1.22 -15.39 -6.83
N LEU A 238 -2.03 -14.38 -6.53
CA LEU A 238 -3.18 -14.05 -7.36
C LEU A 238 -2.78 -13.54 -8.75
N VAL A 239 -1.71 -12.76 -8.86
CA VAL A 239 -1.19 -12.33 -10.17
C VAL A 239 -0.73 -13.52 -11.00
N GLU A 240 0.00 -14.46 -10.41
CA GLU A 240 0.43 -15.68 -11.09
C GLU A 240 -0.77 -16.52 -11.57
N GLN A 241 -1.79 -16.70 -10.74
CA GLN A 241 -3.02 -17.41 -11.12
C GLN A 241 -3.73 -16.72 -12.29
N MET A 242 -3.87 -15.42 -12.26
CA MET A 242 -4.45 -14.65 -13.36
C MET A 242 -3.67 -14.85 -14.66
N LEU A 243 -2.34 -14.82 -14.61
CA LEU A 243 -1.49 -15.02 -15.79
C LEU A 243 -1.59 -16.46 -16.32
N ALA A 244 -1.61 -17.46 -15.43
CA ALA A 244 -1.79 -18.87 -15.80
C ALA A 244 -3.14 -19.12 -16.49
N GLN A 245 -4.23 -18.56 -15.97
CA GLN A 245 -5.56 -18.66 -16.56
C GLN A 245 -5.63 -17.98 -17.93
N ARG A 246 -5.00 -16.81 -18.10
CA ARG A 246 -4.93 -16.12 -19.41
C ARG A 246 -4.10 -16.87 -20.43
N SER A 247 -3.02 -17.53 -20.01
CA SER A 247 -2.19 -18.35 -20.90
C SER A 247 -2.93 -19.64 -21.32
N ALA A 248 -3.62 -20.29 -20.39
CA ALA A 248 -4.45 -21.46 -20.66
C ALA A 248 -5.60 -21.14 -21.64
N GLY A 249 -6.25 -19.98 -21.46
CA GLY A 249 -7.30 -19.49 -22.37
C GLY A 249 -6.80 -19.18 -23.79
N ARG A 250 -5.54 -18.76 -23.93
CA ARG A 250 -4.91 -18.55 -25.26
C ARG A 250 -4.47 -19.86 -25.93
N GLY A 251 -4.14 -20.89 -25.14
CA GLY A 251 -3.71 -22.19 -25.66
C GLY A 251 -4.84 -23.01 -26.29
N VAL A 252 -6.08 -22.80 -25.86
CA VAL A 252 -7.26 -23.51 -26.39
C VAL A 252 -7.80 -22.89 -27.69
N GLY A 253 -7.44 -21.63 -28.02
CA GLY A 253 -7.86 -20.94 -29.22
C GLY A 253 -6.89 -21.02 -30.41
N GLY A 254 -5.68 -21.62 -30.24
CA GLY A 254 -4.61 -21.66 -31.26
C GLY A 254 -4.52 -22.96 -32.06
N GLY A 255 -5.34 -23.96 -31.79
CA GLY A 255 -5.51 -25.08 -32.70
C GLY A 255 -6.22 -24.57 -33.94
N PHE A 256 -5.54 -24.56 -35.09
CA PHE A 256 -6.17 -24.38 -36.40
C PHE A 256 -7.20 -25.51 -36.56
N ALA A 257 -8.38 -25.36 -36.02
CA ALA A 257 -9.53 -26.15 -36.37
C ALA A 257 -9.91 -25.75 -37.81
N LEU A 258 -9.14 -26.24 -38.77
CA LEU A 258 -9.54 -26.21 -40.17
C LEU A 258 -10.89 -26.93 -40.25
N PRO A 259 -11.98 -26.22 -40.64
CA PRO A 259 -13.28 -26.86 -40.73
C PRO A 259 -13.12 -28.08 -41.66
N LYS A 260 -13.66 -29.24 -41.21
CA LYS A 260 -13.53 -30.52 -41.93
C LYS A 260 -13.79 -30.44 -43.41
N LYS A 261 -14.59 -29.47 -43.84
CA LYS A 261 -14.86 -29.15 -45.25
C LYS A 261 -13.62 -28.64 -46.01
N HIS A 262 -12.70 -27.90 -45.41
CA HIS A 262 -11.47 -27.45 -46.05
C HIS A 262 -10.39 -28.55 -46.06
N LEU A 263 -10.36 -29.42 -45.09
CA LEU A 263 -9.49 -30.63 -45.07
C LEU A 263 -9.88 -31.56 -46.23
N LEU A 264 -11.19 -31.75 -46.47
CA LEU A 264 -11.69 -32.54 -47.59
C LEU A 264 -11.40 -31.88 -48.94
N ALA A 265 -11.52 -30.57 -49.02
CA ALA A 265 -11.15 -29.84 -50.22
C ALA A 265 -9.64 -29.94 -50.52
N LEU A 266 -8.79 -29.82 -49.51
CA LEU A 266 -7.33 -29.97 -49.63
C LEU A 266 -6.97 -31.42 -50.06
N ALA A 267 -7.63 -32.43 -49.51
CA ALA A 267 -7.43 -33.82 -49.92
C ALA A 267 -7.84 -34.08 -51.37
N VAL A 268 -8.93 -33.48 -51.84
CA VAL A 268 -9.38 -33.60 -53.25
C VAL A 268 -8.38 -32.93 -54.18
N VAL A 269 -7.83 -31.74 -53.81
CA VAL A 269 -6.81 -31.07 -54.60
C VAL A 269 -5.52 -31.88 -54.67
N LEU A 270 -5.08 -32.46 -53.54
CA LEU A 270 -3.90 -33.33 -53.49
C LEU A 270 -4.06 -34.58 -54.32
N VAL A 271 -5.24 -35.20 -54.31
CA VAL A 271 -5.56 -36.37 -55.18
C VAL A 271 -5.57 -35.93 -56.64
N GLY A 272 -6.15 -34.78 -56.98
CA GLY A 272 -6.14 -34.21 -58.32
C GLY A 272 -4.73 -33.93 -58.88
N VAL A 273 -3.86 -33.35 -58.05
CA VAL A 273 -2.45 -33.09 -58.39
C VAL A 273 -1.68 -34.42 -58.56
N ALA A 274 -1.89 -35.39 -57.70
CA ALA A 274 -1.27 -36.71 -57.79
C ALA A 274 -1.74 -37.48 -59.06
N ALA A 275 -3.04 -37.40 -59.42
CA ALA A 275 -3.58 -37.97 -60.63
C ALA A 275 -3.03 -37.31 -61.88
N ALA A 276 -2.90 -35.96 -61.89
CA ALA A 276 -2.29 -35.21 -62.97
C ALA A 276 -0.82 -35.56 -63.15
N TRP A 277 -0.08 -35.72 -62.05
CA TRP A 277 1.32 -36.15 -62.07
C TRP A 277 1.51 -37.55 -62.57
N PHE A 278 0.58 -38.47 -62.29
CA PHE A 278 0.59 -39.83 -62.78
C PHE A 278 0.20 -39.95 -64.24
N MET A 279 -0.64 -39.02 -64.75
CA MET A 279 -0.99 -38.96 -66.18
C MET A 279 0.12 -38.31 -67.03
N GLN A 280 0.88 -37.36 -66.53
CA GLN A 280 2.03 -36.76 -67.20
C GLN A 280 3.22 -37.71 -67.42
N GLY A 281 3.25 -38.87 -66.69
CA GLY A 281 4.29 -39.88 -66.81
C GLY A 281 4.11 -40.86 -67.98
N ARG A 282 3.14 -40.67 -68.88
CA ARG A 282 2.80 -41.62 -69.91
C ARG A 282 2.63 -41.03 -71.30
N GLU A 283 3.47 -40.11 -71.75
CA GLU A 283 3.58 -39.86 -73.17
C GLU A 283 5.02 -39.58 -73.59
N SER A 284 5.55 -40.53 -74.34
CA SER A 284 6.86 -40.48 -74.95
C SER A 284 6.72 -40.05 -76.42
N ALA A 285 7.71 -39.26 -76.81
CA ALA A 285 8.35 -39.15 -78.06
C ALA A 285 7.89 -38.06 -79.08
N PRO A 286 8.78 -37.70 -80.00
CA PRO A 286 9.07 -36.30 -80.24
C PRO A 286 8.76 -35.89 -81.67
N LEU A 287 8.53 -34.64 -81.99
CA LEU A 287 8.76 -34.03 -83.33
C LEU A 287 9.20 -32.61 -83.16
N ALA A 288 10.29 -32.35 -83.82
CA ALA A 288 11.03 -31.11 -83.92
C ALA A 288 10.43 -30.11 -84.96
N PRO A 289 11.11 -29.03 -85.34
CA PRO A 289 10.72 -27.67 -84.96
C PRO A 289 10.26 -26.85 -86.14
N VAL A 290 9.50 -25.81 -85.93
CA VAL A 290 9.39 -24.73 -86.90
C VAL A 290 9.52 -23.38 -86.21
N ALA A 291 10.52 -22.69 -86.62
CA ALA A 291 10.80 -21.32 -86.23
C ALA A 291 9.77 -20.37 -86.88
N SER A 292 9.34 -19.40 -86.19
CA SER A 292 8.91 -18.14 -86.79
C SER A 292 9.16 -17.00 -85.80
N ASN A 293 10.12 -16.20 -86.19
CA ASN A 293 10.46 -14.91 -85.61
C ASN A 293 9.27 -13.96 -85.72
N THR A 294 9.01 -13.19 -84.71
CA THR A 294 8.54 -11.83 -84.92
C THR A 294 9.01 -10.97 -83.76
N SER A 295 9.72 -9.97 -84.15
CA SER A 295 10.50 -8.96 -83.45
C SER A 295 9.64 -7.99 -82.61
N LEU A 296 10.21 -7.61 -81.53
CA LEU A 296 10.22 -6.37 -80.74
C LEU A 296 9.52 -5.12 -81.37
N PRO A 297 9.12 -4.10 -80.54
CA PRO A 297 10.18 -3.21 -80.01
C PRO A 297 10.11 -2.80 -78.55
N LEU A 298 11.31 -2.58 -78.05
CA LEU A 298 11.66 -1.77 -76.92
C LEU A 298 11.15 -0.34 -77.06
N GLN A 299 10.71 0.23 -75.93
CA GLN A 299 10.97 1.65 -75.72
C GLN A 299 11.46 1.85 -74.28
N SER A 300 12.73 2.22 -74.27
CA SER A 300 13.46 2.83 -73.14
C SER A 300 13.03 4.30 -72.99
N SER A 301 12.96 4.77 -71.77
CA SER A 301 13.23 6.16 -71.44
C SER A 301 13.64 6.18 -69.99
N THR A 302 14.90 6.12 -69.73
CA THR A 302 15.90 7.10 -69.26
C THR A 302 15.49 7.99 -68.13
N LEU A 303 16.25 7.79 -67.06
CA LEU A 303 16.54 8.71 -65.98
C LEU A 303 17.06 10.07 -66.46
N PRO A 304 17.03 11.13 -65.64
CA PRO A 304 18.31 11.50 -65.05
C PRO A 304 18.24 11.82 -63.54
N VAL A 305 19.35 11.52 -62.96
CA VAL A 305 19.94 11.99 -61.73
C VAL A 305 20.32 13.46 -61.88
N GLU A 306 20.06 14.31 -60.87
CA GLU A 306 20.99 15.38 -60.52
C GLU A 306 20.85 15.74 -59.04
N ALA A 307 21.99 15.78 -58.39
CA ALA A 307 22.26 16.22 -57.04
C ALA A 307 22.38 17.75 -56.99
N GLU A 308 22.00 18.34 -55.85
CA GLU A 308 22.82 19.38 -55.20
C GLU A 308 22.18 19.80 -53.86
N GLU A 309 22.98 19.72 -52.82
CA GLU A 309 22.94 20.44 -51.56
C GLU A 309 23.64 21.81 -51.76
N PRO A 310 23.68 22.80 -50.85
CA PRO A 310 23.05 23.01 -49.55
C PRO A 310 22.50 24.45 -49.36
N ALA A 311 21.89 24.73 -48.23
CA ALA A 311 22.13 25.89 -47.37
C ALA A 311 20.95 26.39 -46.55
N GLN A 312 21.23 26.50 -45.27
CA GLN A 312 20.86 27.56 -44.29
C GLN A 312 19.46 27.60 -43.70
N ALA A 313 19.51 27.42 -42.36
CA ALA A 313 18.50 27.81 -41.39
C ALA A 313 18.17 29.32 -41.42
N PRO A 314 17.02 29.76 -40.90
CA PRO A 314 17.09 30.27 -39.53
C PRO A 314 15.93 29.85 -38.61
N ALA A 315 16.22 30.04 -37.34
CA ALA A 315 15.41 29.85 -36.19
C ALA A 315 14.06 30.58 -36.21
N ALA A 316 13.02 29.92 -35.67
CA ALA A 316 11.86 30.60 -35.14
C ALA A 316 11.24 29.77 -34.01
N GLU A 317 11.43 30.26 -32.82
CA GLU A 317 10.60 30.29 -31.63
C GLU A 317 9.43 29.32 -31.51
N SER A 318 9.63 28.42 -30.56
CA SER A 318 8.59 27.64 -29.88
C SER A 318 7.68 28.55 -29.07
N ARG A 319 6.45 28.73 -29.49
CA ARG A 319 5.36 29.23 -28.63
C ARG A 319 4.51 28.05 -28.16
N ALA A 320 4.57 27.78 -26.90
CA ALA A 320 3.59 26.95 -26.19
C ALA A 320 2.22 27.65 -26.18
N PRO A 321 1.10 26.95 -26.32
CA PRO A 321 -0.21 27.55 -26.16
C PRO A 321 -0.50 27.80 -24.68
N ALA A 322 -0.72 29.08 -24.34
CA ALA A 322 -1.27 29.49 -23.08
C ALA A 322 -2.77 29.08 -23.06
N ILE A 323 -3.16 28.31 -22.07
CA ILE A 323 -4.56 28.05 -21.76
C ILE A 323 -5.07 29.25 -20.96
N GLU A 324 -5.83 30.11 -21.59
CA GLU A 324 -6.62 31.14 -20.93
C GLU A 324 -7.78 30.48 -20.17
N PHE A 325 -7.74 30.56 -18.85
CA PHE A 325 -8.86 30.20 -17.96
C PHE A 325 -9.74 31.43 -17.80
N ALA A 326 -10.75 31.55 -18.64
CA ALA A 326 -11.85 32.48 -18.42
C ALA A 326 -12.86 31.81 -17.49
N GLY A 327 -12.68 31.98 -16.19
CA GLY A 327 -13.61 31.58 -15.16
C GLY A 327 -14.23 32.80 -14.49
N ALA A 328 -15.46 33.12 -14.86
CA ALA A 328 -16.26 34.11 -14.14
C ALA A 328 -16.49 33.63 -12.70
N SER A 329 -16.05 34.43 -11.75
CA SER A 329 -16.33 34.28 -10.33
C SER A 329 -17.82 34.50 -10.07
N GLN A 330 -18.56 33.42 -9.81
CA GLN A 330 -19.85 33.50 -9.15
C GLN A 330 -19.63 33.37 -7.63
N PRO A 331 -20.18 34.27 -6.81
CA PRO A 331 -20.11 34.14 -5.36
C PRO A 331 -21.01 33.00 -4.90
N LEU A 332 -20.46 32.11 -4.06
CA LEU A 332 -21.18 31.06 -3.36
C LEU A 332 -22.27 31.69 -2.47
N PRO A 333 -23.51 31.15 -2.46
CA PRO A 333 -24.51 31.62 -1.55
C PRO A 333 -24.14 31.26 -0.11
N LEU A 334 -24.20 32.25 0.77
CA LEU A 334 -24.08 32.09 2.22
C LEU A 334 -25.25 31.23 2.73
N PRO A 335 -25.02 30.32 3.71
CA PRO A 335 -26.09 29.57 4.32
C PRO A 335 -26.97 30.50 5.14
N LEU A 336 -28.27 30.47 4.87
CA LEU A 336 -29.31 31.11 5.65
C LEU A 336 -29.32 30.58 7.08
N VAL A 337 -29.15 31.47 8.03
CA VAL A 337 -29.37 31.22 9.45
C VAL A 337 -30.87 31.06 9.67
N GLY A 338 -31.27 29.92 10.24
CA GLY A 338 -32.57 29.72 10.81
C GLY A 338 -33.36 28.57 10.22
N GLU A 339 -33.09 27.38 10.77
CA GLU A 339 -34.18 26.42 11.09
C GLU A 339 -33.54 25.31 11.95
N SER A 340 -33.95 25.30 13.21
CA SER A 340 -33.73 24.23 14.16
C SER A 340 -34.49 22.99 13.74
N GLN A 341 -33.85 22.03 13.10
CA GLN A 341 -34.43 20.70 12.91
C GLN A 341 -33.89 19.73 13.95
N ALA A 342 -34.82 19.04 14.56
CA ALA A 342 -34.68 18.06 15.59
C ALA A 342 -33.63 17.01 15.22
N VAL A 343 -32.56 16.94 16.01
CA VAL A 343 -31.61 15.85 16.00
C VAL A 343 -32.30 14.58 16.49
N ILE A 344 -32.46 13.62 15.60
CA ILE A 344 -32.88 12.26 15.95
C ILE A 344 -31.81 11.67 16.84
N ARG A 345 -32.03 11.71 18.15
CA ARG A 345 -31.23 10.97 19.13
C ARG A 345 -31.90 9.63 19.39
N GLN A 346 -31.58 8.67 18.56
CA GLN A 346 -31.73 7.22 18.79
C GLN A 346 -31.14 6.57 17.51
N PRO A 347 -30.09 5.72 17.57
CA PRO A 347 -29.93 4.57 18.44
C PRO A 347 -28.48 4.42 18.99
N LEU A 348 -28.18 4.95 20.14
CA LEU A 348 -26.91 4.70 20.84
C LEU A 348 -27.15 4.17 22.28
N ALA A 349 -28.40 3.94 22.65
CA ALA A 349 -28.77 3.45 23.98
C ALA A 349 -28.94 1.92 24.05
N GLU A 350 -28.95 1.21 22.90
CA GLU A 350 -29.12 -0.26 22.92
C GLU A 350 -27.79 -1.05 22.85
N ALA A 351 -26.65 -0.41 22.69
CA ALA A 351 -25.34 -1.07 22.71
C ALA A 351 -24.61 -1.02 24.08
N ALA A 352 -25.22 -0.44 25.09
CA ALA A 352 -24.65 -0.30 26.44
C ALA A 352 -25.34 -1.17 27.52
N GLY A 353 -26.09 -2.18 27.12
CA GLY A 353 -26.86 -3.05 27.99
C GLY A 353 -26.33 -4.46 28.15
N GLU A 354 -25.03 -4.64 28.38
CA GLU A 354 -24.52 -5.85 29.05
C GLU A 354 -23.81 -5.42 30.33
N GLU A 355 -24.58 -5.34 31.40
CA GLU A 355 -24.06 -5.29 32.74
C GLU A 355 -23.32 -6.60 33.05
N LEU A 356 -21.99 -6.49 33.22
CA LEU A 356 -21.20 -7.54 33.83
C LEU A 356 -21.56 -7.61 35.31
N ASP A 357 -22.29 -8.64 35.65
CA ASP A 357 -22.62 -9.08 37.01
C ASP A 357 -21.32 -9.35 37.81
N LEU A 358 -20.88 -8.35 38.58
CA LEU A 358 -19.79 -8.50 39.53
C LEU A 358 -20.39 -9.10 40.80
N SER A 359 -20.48 -10.43 40.88
CA SER A 359 -20.76 -11.13 42.10
C SER A 359 -19.60 -10.91 43.10
N LEU A 360 -19.90 -10.15 44.14
CA LEU A 360 -19.09 -9.95 45.33
C LEU A 360 -18.70 -11.32 45.96
N ILE A 361 -17.43 -11.68 45.85
CA ILE A 361 -16.85 -12.74 46.66
C ILE A 361 -16.69 -12.18 48.08
N HIS A 362 -17.56 -12.58 48.94
CA HIS A 362 -17.48 -12.36 50.38
C HIS A 362 -16.30 -13.18 50.94
N ILE A 363 -15.20 -12.52 51.25
CA ILE A 363 -14.13 -13.13 52.06
C ILE A 363 -14.57 -13.00 53.53
N SER A 364 -15.03 -14.11 54.06
CA SER A 364 -15.30 -14.28 55.50
C SER A 364 -13.96 -14.40 56.23
N GLU A 365 -13.60 -13.36 56.96
CA GLU A 365 -12.57 -13.37 58.00
C GLU A 365 -13.03 -14.26 59.17
N ARG A 366 -12.33 -15.34 59.37
CA ARG A 366 -12.50 -16.17 60.59
C ARG A 366 -11.27 -15.96 61.46
N ALA A 367 -11.38 -15.01 62.40
CA ALA A 367 -10.55 -14.93 63.60
C ALA A 367 -10.94 -16.04 64.58
N GLY A 368 -9.94 -16.60 65.23
CA GLY A 368 -10.25 -17.29 66.49
C GLY A 368 -9.34 -18.44 66.83
N LYS A 369 -8.47 -18.15 67.80
CA LYS A 369 -7.81 -18.98 68.83
C LYS A 369 -6.54 -19.71 68.39
#